data_6b865eaebf8bbce300482fad7ea8bd37
#
_entry.id   6b865eaebf8bbce300482fad7ea8bd37
#
_cell.length_a   1.000
_cell.length_b   1.000
_cell.length_c   1.000
_cell.angle_alpha   90.00
_cell.angle_beta   90.00
_cell.angle_gamma   90.00
#
_symmetry.space_group_name_H-M   'P 1'
#
loop_
_entity.id
_entity.type
_entity.pdbx_description
1 polymer ?
#
loop_
_entity_poly.entity_id
_entity_poly.type
_entity_poly.pdbx_seq_one_letter_code
_entity_poly.pdbx_strand_id
1 'polypeptide(L)'
;DFEQLHTDLTKRKLTPDRQLEVIYDPVLSLSTIRKELESKLSQTDVGVIIVDYLNQVKRSNAPSRGGQYDWTEQIEVSKTLKSMAQEYEVPIFSPYQTDSSGEARFAKGILDAADAAYTMETWSPEDECITFNCTKMRSAKMEGFTSVMNWETLKIGPQSAMNPKDRDDMRDSLSTGEDIHDAI
;
A
#
# COMPACT_ATOMS: atom_id res chain seq x y z
N ASP A 1 18.19 9.33 2.89
CA ASP A 1 19.01 8.92 4.02
C ASP A 1 18.12 8.62 5.22
N PHE A 2 18.22 7.40 5.75
CA PHE A 2 17.36 6.89 6.83
C PHE A 2 17.52 7.69 8.13
N GLU A 3 18.74 8.10 8.45
CA GLU A 3 19.04 8.91 9.64
C GLU A 3 18.39 10.31 9.54
N GLN A 4 18.37 10.89 8.34
CA GLN A 4 17.71 12.16 8.10
C GLN A 4 16.20 12.04 8.27
N LEU A 5 15.59 10.98 7.71
CA LEU A 5 14.16 10.71 7.85
C LEU A 5 13.76 10.51 9.32
N HIS A 6 14.52 9.71 10.07
CA HIS A 6 14.30 9.48 11.50
C HIS A 6 14.41 10.79 12.29
N THR A 7 15.44 11.61 11.99
CA THR A 7 15.64 12.93 12.62
C THR A 7 14.48 13.88 12.35
N ASP A 8 13.99 13.91 11.10
CA ASP A 8 12.89 14.80 10.69
C ASP A 8 11.54 14.36 11.28
N LEU A 9 11.29 13.07 11.40
CA LEU A 9 10.11 12.52 12.08
C LEU A 9 10.13 12.84 13.59
N THR A 10 11.28 12.72 14.22
CA THR A 10 11.47 13.07 15.65
C THR A 10 11.28 14.56 15.89
N LYS A 11 11.76 15.43 15.00
CA LYS A 11 11.59 16.88 15.09
C LYS A 11 10.14 17.34 14.91
N ARG A 12 9.30 16.57 14.25
CA ARG A 12 7.88 16.92 13.99
C ARG A 12 6.98 16.78 15.22
N LYS A 13 7.53 16.68 16.43
CA LYS A 13 6.76 16.59 17.67
C LYS A 13 5.66 15.52 17.56
N LEU A 14 6.05 14.31 17.18
CA LEU A 14 5.22 13.17 17.51
C LEU A 14 5.05 13.22 19.02
N THR A 15 3.81 13.34 19.48
CA THR A 15 3.54 13.32 20.92
C THR A 15 4.12 12.03 21.51
N PRO A 16 4.50 11.99 22.79
CA PRO A 16 5.01 10.78 23.41
C PRO A 16 4.15 9.54 23.16
N ASP A 17 2.86 9.77 22.90
CA ASP A 17 1.86 8.73 22.66
C ASP A 17 1.80 8.24 21.20
N ARG A 18 2.58 8.84 20.26
CA ARG A 18 2.61 8.47 18.84
C ARG A 18 4.05 8.32 18.39
N GLN A 19 4.53 7.10 18.40
CA GLN A 19 5.87 6.75 17.92
C GLN A 19 5.77 6.05 16.57
N LEU A 20 6.64 6.42 15.64
CA LEU A 20 6.91 5.64 14.45
C LEU A 20 8.23 4.89 14.67
N GLU A 21 8.17 3.59 14.62
CA GLU A 21 9.35 2.74 14.62
C GLU A 21 9.54 2.13 13.24
N VAL A 22 10.75 2.19 12.74
CA VAL A 22 11.12 1.64 11.44
C VAL A 22 12.10 0.50 11.67
N ILE A 23 11.72 -0.69 11.20
CA ILE A 23 12.53 -1.90 11.26
C ILE A 23 12.98 -2.23 9.85
N TYR A 24 14.28 -2.33 9.64
CA TYR A 24 14.85 -2.74 8.37
C TYR A 24 15.43 -4.15 8.49
N ASP A 25 14.89 -5.06 7.68
CA ASP A 25 15.42 -6.42 7.54
C ASP A 25 15.51 -6.76 6.03
N PRO A 26 16.72 -6.93 5.47
CA PRO A 26 16.90 -7.25 4.06
C PRO A 26 16.35 -8.64 3.69
N VAL A 27 16.07 -9.49 4.67
CA VAL A 27 15.51 -10.84 4.49
C VAL A 27 14.22 -10.98 5.32
N LEU A 28 13.34 -9.99 5.21
CA LEU A 28 12.11 -9.94 5.96
C LEU A 28 11.28 -11.20 5.78
N SER A 29 10.94 -11.85 6.89
CA SER A 29 10.10 -13.05 6.91
C SER A 29 8.87 -12.87 7.79
N LEU A 30 7.86 -13.71 7.59
CA LEU A 30 6.67 -13.75 8.45
C LEU A 30 7.02 -14.00 9.92
N SER A 31 8.03 -14.82 10.17
CA SER A 31 8.50 -15.09 11.54
C SER A 31 9.16 -13.87 12.17
N THR A 32 9.92 -13.09 11.40
CA THR A 32 10.50 -11.83 11.86
C THR A 32 9.39 -10.83 12.19
N ILE A 33 8.42 -10.65 11.29
CA ILE A 33 7.29 -9.73 11.52
C ILE A 33 6.54 -10.11 12.81
N ARG A 34 6.22 -11.40 12.99
CA ARG A 34 5.52 -11.87 14.19
C ARG A 34 6.31 -11.58 15.47
N LYS A 35 7.59 -11.95 15.47
CA LYS A 35 8.48 -11.73 16.63
C LYS A 35 8.58 -10.26 17.02
N GLU A 36 8.77 -9.38 16.04
CA GLU A 36 8.86 -7.94 16.29
C GLU A 36 7.51 -7.40 16.82
N LEU A 37 6.40 -7.83 16.24
CA LEU A 37 5.07 -7.44 16.70
C LEU A 37 4.81 -7.87 18.14
N GLU A 38 5.05 -9.14 18.47
CA GLU A 38 4.90 -9.66 19.84
C GLU A 38 5.78 -8.93 20.84
N SER A 39 7.02 -8.64 20.45
CA SER A 39 7.94 -7.85 21.27
C SER A 39 7.41 -6.45 21.54
N LYS A 40 6.81 -5.79 20.55
CA LYS A 40 6.25 -4.45 20.69
C LYS A 40 4.97 -4.44 21.49
N LEU A 41 4.06 -5.35 21.23
CA LEU A 41 2.80 -5.47 21.99
C LEU A 41 3.01 -5.75 23.47
N SER A 42 4.15 -6.36 23.83
CA SER A 42 4.51 -6.55 25.26
C SER A 42 4.96 -5.27 25.96
N GLN A 43 5.25 -4.20 25.21
CA GLN A 43 5.82 -2.96 25.73
C GLN A 43 4.90 -1.76 25.55
N THR A 44 4.08 -1.75 24.50
CA THR A 44 3.22 -0.63 24.12
C THR A 44 2.05 -1.09 23.25
N ASP A 45 1.06 -0.24 23.11
CA ASP A 45 -0.02 -0.46 22.14
C ASP A 45 0.49 -0.17 20.73
N VAL A 46 0.23 -1.10 19.82
CA VAL A 46 0.53 -0.96 18.40
C VAL A 46 -0.75 -0.60 17.65
N GLY A 47 -0.82 0.60 17.11
CA GLY A 47 -2.01 1.11 16.41
C GLY A 47 -2.11 0.65 14.95
N VAL A 48 -0.98 0.39 14.28
CA VAL A 48 -0.93 -0.02 12.88
C VAL A 48 0.43 -0.62 12.54
N ILE A 49 0.43 -1.56 11.61
CA ILE A 49 1.65 -2.13 11.03
C ILE A 49 1.67 -1.81 9.55
N ILE A 50 2.81 -1.37 9.04
CA ILE A 50 3.05 -1.17 7.62
C ILE A 50 4.17 -2.10 7.19
N VAL A 51 3.89 -2.96 6.22
CA VAL A 51 4.86 -3.91 5.64
C VAL A 51 5.20 -3.43 4.23
N ASP A 52 6.33 -2.79 4.06
CA ASP A 52 6.75 -2.22 2.78
C ASP A 52 7.85 -3.10 2.15
N TYR A 53 7.52 -3.91 1.18
CA TYR A 53 6.22 -4.25 0.62
C TYR A 53 6.01 -5.77 0.57
N LEU A 54 4.79 -6.22 0.34
CA LEU A 54 4.39 -7.62 0.45
C LEU A 54 5.26 -8.58 -0.37
N ASN A 55 5.63 -8.19 -1.60
CA ASN A 55 6.44 -9.02 -2.50
C ASN A 55 7.84 -9.35 -1.97
N GLN A 56 8.34 -8.62 -0.97
CA GLN A 56 9.65 -8.86 -0.34
C GLN A 56 9.58 -9.81 0.84
N VAL A 57 8.38 -10.04 1.37
CA VAL A 57 8.22 -10.89 2.56
C VAL A 57 8.38 -12.36 2.19
N LYS A 58 9.25 -13.04 2.91
CA LYS A 58 9.45 -14.50 2.80
C LYS A 58 8.52 -15.24 3.76
N ARG A 59 8.02 -16.39 3.31
CA ARG A 59 7.24 -17.30 4.17
C ARG A 59 8.08 -17.86 5.31
N SER A 60 9.31 -18.21 5.02
CA SER A 60 10.28 -18.72 5.99
C SER A 60 11.69 -18.33 5.60
N ASN A 61 12.64 -18.48 6.52
CA ASN A 61 14.06 -18.27 6.26
C ASN A 61 14.69 -19.37 5.36
N ALA A 62 13.93 -20.36 4.93
CA ALA A 62 14.38 -21.37 3.98
C ALA A 62 14.42 -20.79 2.56
N PRO A 63 15.39 -21.20 1.72
CA PRO A 63 15.43 -20.76 0.34
C PRO A 63 14.15 -21.18 -0.39
N SER A 64 13.50 -20.24 -1.07
CA SER A 64 12.30 -20.52 -1.87
C SER A 64 12.66 -21.47 -3.00
N ARG A 65 11.85 -22.52 -3.19
CA ARG A 65 12.05 -23.54 -4.23
C ARG A 65 11.69 -23.06 -5.63
N GLY A 66 11.03 -21.92 -5.76
CA GLY A 66 10.39 -21.44 -6.98
C GLY A 66 10.99 -20.19 -7.62
N GLY A 67 12.16 -19.71 -7.21
CA GLY A 67 12.73 -18.46 -7.73
C GLY A 67 12.08 -17.19 -7.18
N GLN A 68 12.42 -16.03 -7.75
CA GLN A 68 12.13 -14.71 -7.19
C GLN A 68 10.62 -14.33 -7.19
N TYR A 69 9.76 -15.10 -7.87
CA TYR A 69 8.33 -14.81 -8.06
C TYR A 69 7.45 -16.05 -7.83
N ASP A 70 7.57 -16.67 -6.65
CA ASP A 70 6.60 -17.71 -6.29
C ASP A 70 5.29 -17.07 -5.80
N TRP A 71 4.31 -16.96 -6.71
CA TRP A 71 2.99 -16.40 -6.43
C TRP A 71 2.24 -17.18 -5.34
N THR A 72 2.50 -18.48 -5.20
CA THR A 72 1.91 -19.30 -4.13
C THR A 72 2.41 -18.84 -2.77
N GLU A 73 3.70 -18.52 -2.67
CA GLU A 73 4.31 -17.95 -1.48
C GLU A 73 3.66 -16.59 -1.13
N GLN A 74 3.42 -15.75 -2.12
CA GLN A 74 2.80 -14.43 -1.91
C GLN A 74 1.35 -14.53 -1.40
N ILE A 75 0.58 -15.50 -1.90
CA ILE A 75 -0.77 -15.78 -1.40
C ILE A 75 -0.72 -16.25 0.06
N GLU A 76 0.22 -17.13 0.42
CA GLU A 76 0.38 -17.59 1.79
C GLU A 76 0.84 -16.46 2.72
N VAL A 77 1.74 -15.60 2.27
CA VAL A 77 2.16 -14.39 3.01
C VAL A 77 0.95 -13.51 3.29
N SER A 78 0.15 -13.19 2.27
CA SER A 78 -1.05 -12.38 2.40
C SER A 78 -2.05 -12.96 3.41
N LYS A 79 -2.32 -14.26 3.33
CA LYS A 79 -3.21 -14.97 4.27
C LYS A 79 -2.66 -14.95 5.71
N THR A 80 -1.36 -15.10 5.87
CA THR A 80 -0.74 -15.09 7.19
C THR A 80 -0.74 -13.69 7.80
N LEU A 81 -0.47 -12.64 7.03
CA LEU A 81 -0.60 -11.26 7.48
C LEU A 81 -2.05 -10.96 7.91
N LYS A 82 -3.05 -11.43 7.14
CA LYS A 82 -4.44 -11.31 7.53
C LYS A 82 -4.74 -12.03 8.86
N SER A 83 -4.20 -13.22 9.05
CA SER A 83 -4.36 -13.96 10.32
C SER A 83 -3.71 -13.22 11.48
N MET A 84 -2.51 -12.66 11.28
CA MET A 84 -1.85 -11.83 12.29
C MET A 84 -2.67 -10.58 12.65
N ALA A 85 -3.22 -9.89 11.65
CA ALA A 85 -4.06 -8.72 11.89
C ALA A 85 -5.27 -9.05 12.77
N GLN A 86 -5.86 -10.25 12.57
CA GLN A 86 -7.00 -10.72 13.37
C GLN A 86 -6.58 -11.21 14.77
N GLU A 87 -5.46 -11.95 14.86
CA GLU A 87 -4.94 -12.53 16.10
C GLU A 87 -4.53 -11.45 17.10
N TYR A 88 -3.88 -10.40 16.60
CA TYR A 88 -3.36 -9.31 17.44
C TYR A 88 -4.27 -8.06 17.46
N GLU A 89 -5.39 -8.09 16.73
CA GLU A 89 -6.34 -6.97 16.62
C GLU A 89 -5.67 -5.67 16.13
N VAL A 90 -4.65 -5.78 15.28
CA VAL A 90 -3.89 -4.65 14.72
C VAL A 90 -4.06 -4.60 13.21
N PRO A 91 -4.47 -3.48 12.61
CA PRO A 91 -4.54 -3.35 11.16
C PRO A 91 -3.15 -3.44 10.53
N ILE A 92 -3.05 -4.21 9.44
CA ILE A 92 -1.82 -4.35 8.66
C ILE A 92 -2.05 -3.78 7.26
N PHE A 93 -1.21 -2.82 6.87
CA PHE A 93 -1.16 -2.26 5.52
C PHE A 93 0.07 -2.78 4.79
N SER A 94 -0.10 -3.16 3.54
CA SER A 94 1.04 -3.59 2.72
C SER A 94 0.84 -3.19 1.27
N PRO A 95 1.74 -2.37 0.70
CA PRO A 95 1.79 -2.19 -0.74
C PRO A 95 2.10 -3.52 -1.43
N TYR A 96 1.65 -3.63 -2.66
CA TYR A 96 1.95 -4.75 -3.54
C TYR A 96 2.25 -4.21 -4.93
N GLN A 97 3.41 -4.58 -5.49
CA GLN A 97 3.78 -4.18 -6.84
C GLN A 97 3.13 -5.12 -7.85
N THR A 98 2.38 -4.56 -8.79
CA THR A 98 1.87 -5.26 -9.98
C THR A 98 2.90 -5.17 -11.10
N ASP A 99 2.81 -6.07 -12.08
CA ASP A 99 3.59 -5.95 -13.30
C ASP A 99 3.06 -4.82 -14.20
N SER A 100 3.82 -4.50 -15.26
CA SER A 100 3.49 -3.44 -16.21
C SER A 100 2.20 -3.68 -17.02
N SER A 101 1.65 -4.89 -16.98
CA SER A 101 0.39 -5.22 -17.64
C SER A 101 -0.84 -4.87 -16.80
N GLY A 102 -0.64 -4.51 -15.52
CA GLY A 102 -1.74 -4.31 -14.57
C GLY A 102 -2.58 -5.58 -14.33
N GLU A 103 -2.32 -6.62 -15.12
CA GLU A 103 -2.97 -7.92 -14.99
C GLU A 103 -2.32 -8.71 -13.86
N ALA A 104 -2.79 -8.45 -12.69
CA ALA A 104 -2.55 -9.28 -11.54
C ALA A 104 -3.23 -10.67 -11.72
N ARG A 105 -2.83 -11.47 -12.71
CA ARG A 105 -3.28 -12.87 -12.81
C ARG A 105 -3.11 -13.61 -11.49
N PHE A 106 -2.16 -13.19 -10.69
CA PHE A 106 -1.84 -13.76 -9.38
C PHE A 106 -2.34 -12.90 -8.20
N ALA A 107 -2.71 -11.63 -8.41
CA ALA A 107 -3.22 -10.76 -7.33
C ALA A 107 -4.57 -11.22 -6.80
N LYS A 108 -5.39 -11.94 -7.54
CA LYS A 108 -6.69 -12.40 -7.04
C LYS A 108 -6.55 -13.17 -5.73
N GLY A 109 -5.62 -14.13 -5.66
CA GLY A 109 -5.39 -14.90 -4.43
C GLY A 109 -4.83 -14.06 -3.26
N ILE A 110 -4.01 -13.05 -3.57
CA ILE A 110 -3.49 -12.08 -2.59
C ILE A 110 -4.62 -11.16 -2.12
N LEU A 111 -5.39 -10.62 -3.06
CA LEU A 111 -6.55 -9.77 -2.77
C LEU A 111 -7.63 -10.51 -1.98
N ASP A 112 -7.79 -11.83 -2.19
CA ASP A 112 -8.78 -12.63 -1.46
C ASP A 112 -8.56 -12.59 0.06
N ALA A 113 -7.34 -12.45 0.52
CA ALA A 113 -7.04 -12.32 1.94
C ALA A 113 -7.34 -10.91 2.50
N ALA A 114 -7.20 -9.85 1.70
CA ALA A 114 -7.40 -8.48 2.16
C ALA A 114 -8.86 -8.15 2.49
N ASP A 115 -9.10 -7.25 3.43
CA ASP A 115 -10.43 -6.70 3.70
C ASP A 115 -10.76 -5.51 2.80
N ALA A 116 -9.74 -4.73 2.46
CA ALA A 116 -9.81 -3.63 1.51
C ALA A 116 -8.58 -3.66 0.59
N ALA A 117 -8.77 -3.31 -0.67
CA ALA A 117 -7.68 -3.16 -1.63
C ALA A 117 -7.96 -2.00 -2.59
N TYR A 118 -6.91 -1.28 -2.92
CA TYR A 118 -6.92 -0.16 -3.84
C TYR A 118 -5.80 -0.32 -4.84
N THR A 119 -6.07 -0.02 -6.11
CA THR A 119 -5.02 0.29 -7.08
C THR A 119 -4.71 1.77 -7.03
N MET A 120 -3.44 2.11 -7.23
CA MET A 120 -2.95 3.50 -7.29
C MET A 120 -2.51 3.79 -8.72
N GLU A 121 -3.07 4.81 -9.32
CA GLU A 121 -2.83 5.16 -10.71
C GLU A 121 -2.49 6.64 -10.87
N THR A 122 -1.60 6.93 -11.82
CA THR A 122 -1.27 8.27 -12.29
C THR A 122 -1.27 8.26 -13.81
N TRP A 123 -1.60 9.37 -14.46
CA TRP A 123 -1.59 9.44 -15.92
C TRP A 123 -0.18 9.65 -16.47
N SER A 124 0.54 10.56 -15.85
CA SER A 124 1.88 10.94 -16.25
C SER A 124 2.65 11.49 -15.04
N PRO A 125 3.98 11.65 -15.15
CA PRO A 125 4.77 12.33 -14.11
C PRO A 125 4.37 13.80 -13.89
N GLU A 126 3.73 14.44 -14.86
CA GLU A 126 3.25 15.83 -14.75
C GLU A 126 1.89 15.92 -14.06
N ASP A 127 1.21 14.79 -13.87
CA ASP A 127 -0.08 14.75 -13.21
C ASP A 127 0.07 15.02 -11.71
N GLU A 128 -0.54 16.10 -11.25
CA GLU A 128 -0.53 16.50 -9.83
C GLU A 128 -1.51 15.70 -8.97
N CYS A 129 -2.08 14.64 -9.51
CA CYS A 129 -3.04 13.80 -8.80
C CYS A 129 -2.64 12.34 -8.83
N ILE A 130 -3.07 11.62 -7.80
CA ILE A 130 -3.04 10.17 -7.74
C ILE A 130 -4.45 9.64 -7.48
N THR A 131 -4.88 8.68 -8.26
CA THR A 131 -6.19 8.05 -8.13
C THR A 131 -6.08 6.72 -7.40
N PHE A 132 -6.94 6.54 -6.42
CA PHE A 132 -7.09 5.30 -5.67
C PHE A 132 -8.40 4.64 -6.07
N ASN A 133 -8.32 3.60 -6.89
CA ASN A 133 -9.48 2.81 -7.31
C ASN A 133 -9.70 1.66 -6.32
N CYS A 134 -10.87 1.64 -5.69
CA CYS A 134 -11.21 0.57 -4.77
C CYS A 134 -11.53 -0.71 -5.55
N THR A 135 -10.69 -1.73 -5.42
CA THR A 135 -10.86 -3.02 -6.09
C THR A 135 -11.48 -4.08 -5.20
N LYS A 136 -11.45 -3.85 -3.89
CA LYS A 136 -12.09 -4.71 -2.89
C LYS A 136 -12.47 -3.94 -1.63
N MET A 137 -13.63 -4.26 -1.07
CA MET A 137 -14.08 -3.78 0.23
C MET A 137 -15.06 -4.77 0.83
N ARG A 138 -14.78 -5.30 2.03
CA ARG A 138 -15.66 -6.29 2.70
C ARG A 138 -16.74 -5.66 3.55
N SER A 139 -16.44 -4.56 4.21
CA SER A 139 -17.28 -4.00 5.28
C SER A 139 -17.88 -2.63 4.97
N ALA A 140 -17.65 -2.09 3.78
CA ALA A 140 -18.18 -0.81 3.34
C ALA A 140 -18.47 -0.80 1.85
N LYS A 141 -19.00 0.31 1.34
CA LYS A 141 -19.17 0.54 -0.09
C LYS A 141 -17.81 0.66 -0.77
N MET A 142 -17.69 0.09 -1.97
CA MET A 142 -16.51 0.25 -2.80
C MET A 142 -16.51 1.66 -3.41
N GLU A 143 -15.68 2.53 -2.89
CA GLU A 143 -15.52 3.90 -3.38
C GLU A 143 -14.04 4.21 -3.57
N GLY A 144 -13.69 4.72 -4.76
CA GLY A 144 -12.38 5.27 -5.04
C GLY A 144 -12.33 6.76 -4.69
N PHE A 145 -11.13 7.31 -4.70
CA PHE A 145 -10.91 8.74 -4.47
C PHE A 145 -9.64 9.19 -5.18
N THR A 146 -9.54 10.50 -5.39
CA THR A 146 -8.35 11.13 -5.97
C THR A 146 -7.73 12.05 -4.93
N SER A 147 -6.41 12.07 -4.84
CA SER A 147 -5.65 12.97 -3.97
C SER A 147 -4.66 13.78 -4.77
N VAL A 148 -4.38 15.00 -4.33
CA VAL A 148 -3.30 15.81 -4.88
C VAL A 148 -1.96 15.14 -4.57
N MET A 149 -1.06 15.14 -5.54
CA MET A 149 0.30 14.59 -5.40
C MET A 149 1.33 15.66 -5.71
N ASN A 150 2.23 15.90 -4.79
CA ASN A 150 3.39 16.73 -5.05
C ASN A 150 4.59 15.81 -5.32
N TRP A 151 5.01 15.73 -6.58
CA TRP A 151 6.08 14.84 -7.03
C TRP A 151 7.47 15.25 -6.57
N GLU A 152 7.72 16.54 -6.33
CA GLU A 152 9.02 17.03 -5.84
C GLU A 152 9.27 16.58 -4.40
N THR A 153 8.22 16.56 -3.58
CA THR A 153 8.31 16.22 -2.16
C THR A 153 7.76 14.83 -1.83
N LEU A 154 7.21 14.14 -2.82
CA LEU A 154 6.53 12.83 -2.70
C LEU A 154 5.41 12.84 -1.64
N LYS A 155 4.74 13.98 -1.50
CA LYS A 155 3.63 14.12 -0.54
C LYS A 155 2.30 13.93 -1.23
N ILE A 156 1.51 13.02 -0.67
CA ILE A 156 0.09 12.90 -0.98
C ILE A 156 -0.65 13.92 -0.14
N GLY A 157 -1.38 14.81 -0.81
CA GLY A 157 -2.15 15.88 -0.20
C GLY A 157 -3.58 15.47 0.16
N PRO A 158 -4.45 16.46 0.40
CA PRO A 158 -5.85 16.20 0.67
C PRO A 158 -6.54 15.55 -0.53
N GLN A 159 -7.69 14.92 -0.27
CA GLN A 159 -8.55 14.40 -1.32
C GLN A 159 -8.94 15.53 -2.29
N SER A 160 -8.82 15.27 -3.58
CA SER A 160 -9.29 16.16 -4.64
C SER A 160 -10.83 16.12 -4.74
N ALA A 161 -11.42 17.23 -5.20
CA ALA A 161 -12.84 17.27 -5.52
C ALA A 161 -13.19 16.43 -6.76
N MET A 162 -12.21 16.16 -7.62
CA MET A 162 -12.37 15.30 -8.80
C MET A 162 -12.53 13.84 -8.36
N ASN A 163 -13.61 13.20 -8.78
CA ASN A 163 -13.78 11.77 -8.52
C ASN A 163 -13.04 10.90 -9.57
N PRO A 164 -12.73 9.63 -9.26
CA PRO A 164 -12.00 8.76 -10.18
C PRO A 164 -12.65 8.61 -11.57
N LYS A 165 -13.99 8.56 -11.62
CA LYS A 165 -14.72 8.39 -12.88
C LYS A 165 -14.57 9.59 -13.79
N ASP A 166 -14.75 10.81 -13.25
CA ASP A 166 -14.61 12.05 -14.05
C ASP A 166 -13.20 12.16 -14.62
N ARG A 167 -12.21 11.68 -13.86
CA ARG A 167 -10.82 11.64 -14.27
C ARG A 167 -10.58 10.62 -15.40
N ASP A 168 -11.17 9.44 -15.33
CA ASP A 168 -11.07 8.43 -16.38
C ASP A 168 -11.75 8.89 -17.68
N ASP A 169 -12.94 9.50 -17.57
CA ASP A 169 -13.65 10.09 -18.71
C ASP A 169 -12.81 11.18 -19.40
N MET A 170 -12.12 12.02 -18.60
CA MET A 170 -11.22 13.06 -19.10
C MET A 170 -10.00 12.46 -19.81
N ARG A 171 -9.39 11.40 -19.25
CA ARG A 171 -8.28 10.69 -19.88
C ARG A 171 -8.67 10.09 -21.22
N ASP A 172 -9.83 9.45 -21.29
CA ASP A 172 -10.33 8.79 -22.50
C ASP A 172 -10.64 9.82 -23.59
N SER A 173 -11.19 10.99 -23.26
CA SER A 173 -11.40 12.08 -24.21
C SER A 173 -10.09 12.63 -24.78
N LEU A 174 -9.05 12.78 -23.94
CA LEU A 174 -7.72 13.19 -24.40
C LEU A 174 -7.07 12.16 -25.32
N SER A 175 -7.27 10.87 -25.06
CA SER A 175 -6.71 9.78 -25.87
C SER A 175 -7.38 9.63 -27.22
N THR A 176 -8.65 10.02 -27.35
CA THR A 176 -9.42 9.97 -28.59
C THR A 176 -9.25 11.21 -29.47
N GLY A 177 -8.55 12.24 -29.00
CA GLY A 177 -8.33 13.48 -29.75
C GLY A 177 -9.58 14.35 -29.92
N GLU A 178 -10.62 14.11 -29.11
CA GLU A 178 -11.78 14.99 -29.05
C GLU A 178 -11.41 16.27 -28.29
N ASP A 179 -11.39 17.39 -29.00
CA ASP A 179 -11.07 18.70 -28.43
C ASP A 179 -12.01 19.08 -27.30
N ILE A 180 -11.46 19.31 -26.12
CA ILE A 180 -12.18 19.81 -24.92
C ILE A 180 -12.56 21.30 -25.07
N HIS A 181 -12.86 21.78 -26.26
CA HIS A 181 -13.15 23.20 -26.46
C HIS A 181 -14.58 23.63 -26.09
N ASP A 182 -15.48 22.71 -25.73
CA ASP A 182 -16.88 23.02 -25.45
C ASP A 182 -17.32 22.89 -23.98
N ALA A 183 -16.39 22.79 -23.03
CA ALA A 183 -16.72 22.57 -21.60
C ALA A 183 -16.14 23.68 -20.67
N ILE A 184 -16.18 24.96 -21.10
CA ILE A 184 -15.95 26.11 -20.22
C ILE A 184 -17.12 27.07 -20.29
#